data_05956359348eb88d26b58331f334f438
#
_entry.id   05956359348eb88d26b58331f334f438
#
_cell.length_a   1.000
_cell.length_b   1.000
_cell.length_c   1.000
_cell.angle_alpha   90.00
_cell.angle_beta   90.00
_cell.angle_gamma   90.00
#
_symmetry.space_group_name_H-M   'P 1'
#
loop_
_entity.id
_entity.type
_entity.pdbx_description
1 polymer ?
#
loop_
_entity_poly.entity_id
_entity_poly.type
_entity_poly.pdbx_seq_one_letter_code
_entity_poly.pdbx_strand_id
1 'polypeptide(L)'
;MSFVRCRSMLATLLIGLCVCASANAFQSGSLQAVVELRDGTNFEGQLQNIDRDTAAFVVDGNVKAIAVGNINRIQYSRQPAEPSDIANSVVLVDGSELFCIAFTIVDRELIGKTETDTEFRIKSRLIDSIRFPSVDTEFKKSWKKIVQAQRESDALVVSRDEKLQMIDGIFGDVAAESVSFTVGERTADVKRSRLAGMLFYRRVADELAPSVFVLKMEDGSSVQVQSLKVENEKLEVRTVAGASFAVEPASISNLDFMSKRELWLTDLEPATNDWTPLISGSSVLGSLKKFSMAKIDRGFSGKPLAVMNRDDDGSWERKEFAKGFAIKGGGKLSFLLGRQYQRLTGSIGFDPDANSTGVAKLIIQVDGMDRVEQVLDAAKMKKPFPLDIELNESDRIVFQIEYHDRRSVGDILHAVDMKLVR
;
A
#
# COMPACT_ATOMS: atom_id res chain seq x y z
N MET A 1 9.96 -70.99 64.12
CA MET A 1 8.62 -70.61 63.71
C MET A 1 8.67 -69.13 63.36
N SER A 2 8.68 -68.79 62.07
CA SER A 2 8.23 -67.50 61.53
C SER A 2 8.46 -67.47 60.03
N PHE A 3 7.38 -67.31 59.33
CA PHE A 3 7.29 -67.29 57.87
C PHE A 3 7.78 -65.97 57.36
N VAL A 4 8.69 -65.98 56.34
CA VAL A 4 9.06 -64.88 55.56
C VAL A 4 8.27 -64.91 54.25
N ARG A 5 7.44 -63.92 53.99
CA ARG A 5 6.75 -63.69 52.70
C ARG A 5 7.53 -62.72 51.86
N CYS A 6 8.01 -63.21 50.75
CA CYS A 6 8.57 -62.43 49.64
C CYS A 6 7.44 -61.64 48.90
N ARG A 7 7.57 -60.30 48.72
CA ARG A 7 6.72 -59.54 47.87
C ARG A 7 7.57 -58.98 46.76
N SER A 8 7.30 -59.39 45.53
CA SER A 8 7.83 -58.93 44.30
C SER A 8 7.42 -57.45 44.02
N MET A 9 8.40 -56.56 43.81
CA MET A 9 8.18 -55.23 43.31
C MET A 9 8.20 -55.25 41.77
N LEU A 10 7.06 -54.93 41.20
CA LEU A 10 6.93 -54.60 39.75
C LEU A 10 7.48 -53.18 39.54
N ALA A 11 8.59 -53.05 38.83
CA ALA A 11 9.09 -51.78 38.39
C ALA A 11 8.40 -51.36 37.11
N THR A 12 7.52 -50.35 37.20
CA THR A 12 6.86 -49.72 36.05
C THR A 12 7.84 -48.70 35.46
N LEU A 13 8.35 -48.97 34.25
CA LEU A 13 9.24 -48.10 33.50
C LEU A 13 8.35 -47.02 32.81
N LEU A 14 8.30 -45.79 33.35
CA LEU A 14 7.71 -44.65 32.71
C LEU A 14 8.72 -44.11 31.67
N ILE A 15 8.47 -44.39 30.40
CA ILE A 15 9.17 -43.76 29.30
C ILE A 15 8.57 -42.35 29.13
N GLY A 16 9.22 -41.33 29.72
CA GLY A 16 8.93 -39.95 29.51
C GLY A 16 9.37 -39.54 28.09
N LEU A 17 8.40 -39.36 27.19
CA LEU A 17 8.64 -38.72 25.92
C LEU A 17 8.96 -37.24 26.17
N CYS A 18 10.26 -36.88 26.24
CA CYS A 18 10.73 -35.51 26.15
C CYS A 18 10.48 -35.03 24.72
N VAL A 19 9.34 -34.37 24.49
CA VAL A 19 9.18 -33.52 23.32
C VAL A 19 10.08 -32.30 23.52
N CYS A 20 11.29 -32.40 23.03
CA CYS A 20 12.16 -31.19 22.85
C CYS A 20 11.48 -30.33 21.80
N ALA A 21 10.63 -29.39 22.22
CA ALA A 21 10.30 -28.23 21.42
C ALA A 21 11.61 -27.44 21.26
N SER A 22 12.25 -27.62 20.10
CA SER A 22 13.34 -26.78 19.67
C SER A 22 12.78 -25.38 19.48
N ALA A 23 12.76 -24.58 20.54
CA ALA A 23 12.66 -23.14 20.41
C ALA A 23 13.92 -22.69 19.68
N ASN A 24 13.84 -22.58 18.36
CA ASN A 24 14.83 -21.84 17.58
C ASN A 24 14.82 -20.41 18.11
N ALA A 25 15.74 -20.13 19.04
CA ALA A 25 16.08 -18.77 19.38
C ALA A 25 16.64 -18.15 18.10
N PHE A 26 15.83 -17.29 17.46
CA PHE A 26 16.29 -16.42 16.39
C PHE A 26 17.44 -15.60 16.97
N GLN A 27 18.66 -15.90 16.54
CA GLN A 27 19.82 -15.09 16.84
C GLN A 27 19.60 -13.71 16.22
N SER A 28 19.64 -12.68 17.06
CA SER A 28 19.63 -11.28 16.64
C SER A 28 20.80 -11.07 15.67
N GLY A 29 20.47 -10.78 14.40
CA GLY A 29 21.46 -10.60 13.32
C GLY A 29 21.33 -11.58 12.15
N SER A 30 20.42 -12.55 12.19
CA SER A 30 20.24 -13.52 11.11
C SER A 30 19.50 -12.91 9.92
N LEU A 31 20.12 -12.99 8.73
CA LEU A 31 19.51 -12.67 7.43
C LEU A 31 18.52 -13.74 6.96
N GLN A 32 18.14 -14.66 7.84
CA GLN A 32 17.17 -15.72 7.57
C GLN A 32 15.78 -15.14 7.41
N ALA A 33 15.12 -15.48 6.32
CA ALA A 33 13.80 -14.99 5.99
C ALA A 33 12.92 -16.10 5.40
N VAL A 34 11.61 -15.93 5.53
CA VAL A 34 10.63 -16.74 4.81
C VAL A 34 10.34 -16.06 3.49
N VAL A 35 10.55 -16.77 2.39
CA VAL A 35 10.32 -16.29 1.03
C VAL A 35 9.03 -16.90 0.51
N GLU A 36 8.05 -16.07 0.22
CA GLU A 36 6.77 -16.43 -0.38
C GLU A 36 6.88 -16.25 -1.91
N LEU A 37 6.64 -17.32 -2.65
CA LEU A 37 6.66 -17.31 -4.11
C LEU A 37 5.26 -17.11 -4.69
N ARG A 38 5.20 -16.74 -5.97
CA ARG A 38 3.96 -16.44 -6.69
C ARG A 38 3.06 -17.67 -6.86
N ASP A 39 3.62 -18.86 -6.90
CA ASP A 39 2.87 -20.12 -6.98
C ASP A 39 2.28 -20.57 -5.62
N GLY A 40 2.46 -19.76 -4.57
CA GLY A 40 2.02 -20.04 -3.21
C GLY A 40 2.98 -20.92 -2.40
N THR A 41 4.10 -21.36 -2.99
CA THR A 41 5.11 -22.10 -2.24
C THR A 41 5.98 -21.17 -1.41
N ASN A 42 6.46 -21.66 -0.27
CA ASN A 42 7.33 -20.94 0.64
C ASN A 42 8.63 -21.73 0.87
N PHE A 43 9.71 -21.03 1.12
CA PHE A 43 10.95 -21.61 1.62
C PHE A 43 11.65 -20.65 2.58
N GLU A 44 12.51 -21.19 3.43
CA GLU A 44 13.39 -20.40 4.29
C GLU A 44 14.79 -20.31 3.67
N GLY A 45 15.40 -19.14 3.76
CA GLY A 45 16.72 -18.92 3.22
C GLY A 45 17.35 -17.63 3.73
N GLN A 46 18.69 -17.59 3.69
CA GLN A 46 19.44 -16.40 4.02
C GLN A 46 19.62 -15.53 2.78
N LEU A 47 19.09 -14.30 2.81
CA LEU A 47 19.23 -13.35 1.72
C LEU A 47 20.68 -12.92 1.53
N GLN A 48 21.15 -12.88 0.29
CA GLN A 48 22.47 -12.37 -0.09
C GLN A 48 22.40 -11.06 -0.86
N ASN A 49 21.59 -11.02 -1.91
CA ASN A 49 21.39 -9.82 -2.71
C ASN A 49 20.04 -9.85 -3.43
N ILE A 50 19.59 -8.66 -3.85
CA ILE A 50 18.47 -8.48 -4.78
C ILE A 50 18.89 -7.39 -5.76
N ASP A 51 18.79 -7.70 -7.03
CA ASP A 51 18.88 -6.75 -8.12
C ASP A 51 17.53 -6.62 -8.85
N ARG A 52 17.53 -6.02 -10.04
CA ARG A 52 16.31 -5.79 -10.81
C ARG A 52 15.62 -7.09 -11.23
N ASP A 53 16.39 -8.13 -11.54
CA ASP A 53 15.91 -9.34 -12.20
C ASP A 53 15.94 -10.55 -11.29
N THR A 54 16.90 -10.61 -10.35
CA THR A 54 17.15 -11.78 -9.52
C THR A 54 17.33 -11.44 -8.03
N ALA A 55 16.95 -12.39 -7.18
CA ALA A 55 17.26 -12.41 -5.77
C ALA A 55 18.02 -13.71 -5.44
N ALA A 56 19.15 -13.61 -4.74
CA ALA A 56 19.98 -14.74 -4.35
C ALA A 56 19.83 -15.04 -2.87
N PHE A 57 19.64 -16.31 -2.56
CA PHE A 57 19.51 -16.84 -1.20
C PHE A 57 20.46 -18.00 -0.98
N VAL A 58 20.92 -18.16 0.26
CA VAL A 58 21.56 -19.42 0.70
C VAL A 58 20.48 -20.28 1.36
N VAL A 59 20.25 -21.46 0.79
CA VAL A 59 19.30 -22.48 1.27
C VAL A 59 20.09 -23.77 1.45
N ASP A 60 20.13 -24.33 2.65
CA ASP A 60 20.89 -25.54 2.97
C ASP A 60 22.36 -25.49 2.50
N GLY A 61 23.00 -24.33 2.64
CA GLY A 61 24.40 -24.11 2.25
C GLY A 61 24.64 -23.88 0.75
N ASN A 62 23.60 -23.94 -0.10
CA ASN A 62 23.69 -23.73 -1.54
C ASN A 62 23.08 -22.38 -1.94
N VAL A 63 23.68 -21.71 -2.91
CA VAL A 63 23.10 -20.48 -3.48
C VAL A 63 21.96 -20.81 -4.43
N LYS A 64 20.79 -20.28 -4.12
CA LYS A 64 19.56 -20.39 -4.96
C LYS A 64 19.20 -19.01 -5.50
N ALA A 65 19.26 -18.84 -6.81
CA ALA A 65 18.80 -17.62 -7.48
C ALA A 65 17.33 -17.77 -7.88
N ILE A 66 16.52 -16.77 -7.55
CA ILE A 66 15.08 -16.71 -7.85
C ILE A 66 14.85 -15.46 -8.70
N ALA A 67 14.12 -15.59 -9.80
CA ALA A 67 13.67 -14.42 -10.54
C ALA A 67 12.77 -13.55 -9.66
N VAL A 68 13.06 -12.25 -9.57
CA VAL A 68 12.28 -11.28 -8.78
C VAL A 68 10.79 -11.34 -9.15
N GLY A 69 10.50 -11.62 -10.45
CA GLY A 69 9.15 -11.84 -10.95
C GLY A 69 8.35 -12.93 -10.22
N ASN A 70 9.02 -13.90 -9.60
CA ASN A 70 8.39 -15.03 -8.92
C ASN A 70 8.27 -14.84 -7.40
N ILE A 71 8.75 -13.74 -6.83
CA ILE A 71 8.71 -13.48 -5.40
C ILE A 71 7.51 -12.55 -5.09
N ASN A 72 6.66 -12.93 -4.17
CA ASN A 72 5.60 -12.10 -3.62
C ASN A 72 6.10 -11.26 -2.45
N ARG A 73 6.78 -11.93 -1.51
CA ARG A 73 7.24 -11.31 -0.27
C ARG A 73 8.45 -12.03 0.30
N ILE A 74 9.32 -11.27 0.94
CA ILE A 74 10.36 -11.80 1.82
C ILE A 74 10.06 -11.27 3.21
N GLN A 75 9.75 -12.15 4.14
CA GLN A 75 9.32 -11.79 5.48
C GLN A 75 10.39 -12.15 6.50
N TYR A 76 10.74 -11.19 7.33
CA TYR A 76 11.51 -11.36 8.56
C TYR A 76 10.53 -11.53 9.73
N SER A 77 11.01 -11.92 10.90
CA SER A 77 10.15 -12.44 11.98
C SER A 77 9.19 -11.45 12.65
N ARG A 78 9.21 -10.16 12.30
CA ARG A 78 8.42 -9.13 12.96
C ARG A 78 7.47 -8.40 12.01
N GLN A 79 6.30 -8.01 12.53
CA GLN A 79 5.37 -7.16 11.79
C GLN A 79 5.78 -5.68 11.90
N PRO A 80 5.55 -4.86 10.85
CA PRO A 80 5.79 -3.43 10.94
C PRO A 80 4.93 -2.83 12.05
N ALA A 81 5.53 -2.00 12.89
CA ALA A 81 4.79 -1.17 13.83
C ALA A 81 4.11 0.01 13.10
N GLU A 82 3.12 0.61 13.74
CA GLU A 82 2.68 1.92 13.31
C GLU A 82 3.78 2.95 13.60
N PRO A 83 3.98 3.94 12.68
CA PRO A 83 4.99 4.97 12.87
C PRO A 83 4.80 5.70 14.20
N SER A 84 5.89 5.89 14.92
CA SER A 84 5.88 6.65 16.18
C SER A 84 5.45 8.10 15.94
N ASP A 85 4.46 8.58 16.71
CA ASP A 85 3.99 9.96 16.62
C ASP A 85 5.06 11.00 17.07
N ILE A 86 6.14 10.54 17.71
CA ILE A 86 7.26 11.37 18.15
C ILE A 86 8.42 11.45 17.15
N ALA A 87 8.37 10.67 16.07
CA ALA A 87 9.40 10.66 15.04
C ALA A 87 9.16 11.72 13.95
N ASN A 88 10.26 12.26 13.41
CA ASN A 88 10.20 13.05 12.19
C ASN A 88 10.02 12.11 11.00
N SER A 89 9.17 12.51 10.04
CA SER A 89 8.99 11.79 8.78
C SER A 89 9.75 12.52 7.68
N VAL A 90 10.70 11.83 7.04
CA VAL A 90 11.50 12.32 5.91
C VAL A 90 11.01 11.60 4.65
N VAL A 91 10.34 12.33 3.77
CA VAL A 91 9.83 11.79 2.50
C VAL A 91 10.78 12.16 1.37
N LEU A 92 11.18 11.13 0.60
CA LEU A 92 12.02 11.30 -0.58
C LEU A 92 11.17 11.50 -1.84
N VAL A 93 11.82 11.91 -2.91
CA VAL A 93 11.19 12.16 -4.23
C VAL A 93 10.59 10.93 -4.90
N ASP A 94 11.04 9.74 -4.52
CA ASP A 94 10.49 8.48 -5.00
C ASP A 94 9.30 7.99 -4.15
N GLY A 95 8.90 8.77 -3.14
CA GLY A 95 7.86 8.41 -2.19
C GLY A 95 8.33 7.49 -1.06
N SER A 96 9.64 7.23 -0.94
CA SER A 96 10.20 6.60 0.26
C SER A 96 9.94 7.48 1.48
N GLU A 97 9.51 6.90 2.58
CA GLU A 97 9.32 7.58 3.86
C GLU A 97 10.18 6.92 4.93
N LEU A 98 11.04 7.73 5.55
CA LEU A 98 11.96 7.30 6.61
C LEU A 98 11.61 8.04 7.90
N PHE A 99 11.54 7.31 9.01
CA PHE A 99 11.33 7.88 10.34
C PHE A 99 12.64 8.04 11.08
N CYS A 100 12.83 9.18 11.76
CA CYS A 100 13.99 9.43 12.60
C CYS A 100 13.64 10.26 13.83
N ILE A 101 14.32 9.97 14.95
CA ILE A 101 14.11 10.71 16.22
C ILE A 101 14.85 12.06 16.21
N ALA A 102 15.95 12.14 15.46
CA ALA A 102 16.73 13.37 15.31
C ALA A 102 17.32 13.44 13.90
N PHE A 103 17.54 14.65 13.41
CA PHE A 103 18.28 14.91 12.18
C PHE A 103 18.91 16.31 12.20
N THR A 104 19.95 16.48 11.40
CA THR A 104 20.53 17.76 10.99
C THR A 104 20.69 17.81 9.49
N ILE A 105 20.80 18.99 8.90
CA ILE A 105 21.21 19.18 7.51
C ILE A 105 22.40 20.13 7.50
N VAL A 106 23.52 19.64 7.04
CA VAL A 106 24.77 20.39 6.93
C VAL A 106 25.33 20.15 5.52
N ASP A 107 25.77 21.19 4.85
CA ASP A 107 26.33 21.11 3.50
C ASP A 107 25.40 20.39 2.51
N ARG A 108 24.08 20.61 2.63
CA ARG A 108 23.02 19.96 1.81
C ARG A 108 22.95 18.44 1.97
N GLU A 109 23.42 17.90 3.06
CA GLU A 109 23.26 16.50 3.43
C GLU A 109 22.50 16.38 4.73
N LEU A 110 21.40 15.63 4.72
CA LEU A 110 20.66 15.24 5.91
C LEU A 110 21.39 14.07 6.57
N ILE A 111 21.64 14.20 7.86
CA ILE A 111 22.13 13.14 8.73
C ILE A 111 21.01 12.83 9.71
N GLY A 112 20.34 11.70 9.53
CA GLY A 112 19.22 11.25 10.34
C GLY A 112 19.61 10.11 11.27
N LYS A 113 18.93 10.00 12.41
CA LYS A 113 19.14 8.99 13.44
C LYS A 113 17.85 8.29 13.79
N THR A 114 17.78 6.97 13.62
CA THR A 114 16.61 6.16 13.95
C THR A 114 16.50 5.93 15.46
N GLU A 115 15.38 5.34 15.92
CA GLU A 115 15.21 4.91 17.31
C GLU A 115 16.24 3.86 17.75
N THR A 116 16.74 3.07 16.82
CA THR A 116 17.80 2.05 17.05
C THR A 116 19.22 2.61 16.97
N ASP A 117 19.37 3.94 17.02
CA ASP A 117 20.65 4.64 16.95
C ASP A 117 21.40 4.46 15.63
N THR A 118 20.72 3.96 14.58
CA THR A 118 21.32 3.80 13.25
C THR A 118 21.31 5.15 12.52
N GLU A 119 22.49 5.57 12.01
CA GLU A 119 22.64 6.80 11.24
C GLU A 119 22.44 6.52 9.74
N PHE A 120 21.72 7.41 9.07
CA PHE A 120 21.60 7.42 7.61
C PHE A 120 21.86 8.83 7.05
N ARG A 121 22.38 8.89 5.82
CA ARG A 121 22.76 10.13 5.14
C ARG A 121 22.04 10.25 3.80
N ILE A 122 21.43 11.42 3.57
CA ILE A 122 20.63 11.66 2.36
C ILE A 122 20.92 13.08 1.86
N LYS A 123 21.29 13.21 0.59
CA LYS A 123 21.44 14.54 -0.04
C LYS A 123 20.10 15.26 -0.07
N SER A 124 20.05 16.51 0.39
CA SER A 124 18.80 17.30 0.51
C SER A 124 18.04 17.39 -0.81
N ARG A 125 18.73 17.35 -1.96
CA ARG A 125 18.08 17.29 -3.28
C ARG A 125 17.20 16.07 -3.51
N LEU A 126 17.33 15.01 -2.71
CA LEU A 126 16.50 13.79 -2.81
C LEU A 126 15.32 13.82 -1.83
N ILE A 127 15.21 14.85 -0.99
CA ILE A 127 14.14 15.01 -0.01
C ILE A 127 13.02 15.83 -0.64
N ASP A 128 11.78 15.38 -0.58
CA ASP A 128 10.59 16.12 -0.96
C ASP A 128 10.04 16.94 0.22
N SER A 129 9.90 16.31 1.37
CA SER A 129 9.38 16.96 2.56
C SER A 129 9.91 16.34 3.85
N ILE A 130 9.92 17.13 4.91
CA ILE A 130 10.19 16.68 6.27
C ILE A 130 9.03 17.16 7.14
N ARG A 131 8.32 16.25 7.78
CA ARG A 131 7.27 16.53 8.75
C ARG A 131 7.83 16.35 10.16
N PHE A 132 7.63 17.33 11.01
CA PHE A 132 7.98 17.24 12.43
C PHE A 132 6.91 16.44 13.20
N PRO A 133 7.24 15.92 14.40
CA PRO A 133 6.32 15.14 15.21
C PRO A 133 5.00 15.85 15.47
N SER A 134 3.88 15.15 15.37
CA SER A 134 2.56 15.62 15.77
C SER A 134 1.62 14.46 16.05
N VAL A 135 0.93 14.54 17.16
CA VAL A 135 -0.10 13.55 17.57
C VAL A 135 -1.49 13.85 17.00
N ASP A 136 -1.68 15.00 16.38
CA ASP A 136 -3.00 15.46 15.91
C ASP A 136 -3.37 14.85 14.55
N THR A 137 -4.51 14.16 14.48
CA THR A 137 -5.05 13.54 13.26
C THR A 137 -5.47 14.57 12.21
N GLU A 138 -6.02 15.72 12.60
CA GLU A 138 -6.39 16.79 11.67
C GLU A 138 -5.15 17.45 11.07
N PHE A 139 -4.08 17.52 11.84
CA PHE A 139 -2.77 17.93 11.36
C PHE A 139 -2.28 17.01 10.20
N LYS A 140 -2.38 15.68 10.37
CA LYS A 140 -1.96 14.72 9.32
C LYS A 140 -2.73 14.93 8.01
N LYS A 141 -4.04 15.19 8.08
CA LYS A 141 -4.87 15.49 6.89
C LYS A 141 -4.50 16.83 6.23
N SER A 142 -4.27 17.86 7.05
CA SER A 142 -3.86 19.19 6.58
C SER A 142 -2.47 19.17 5.96
N TRP A 143 -1.54 18.39 6.53
CA TRP A 143 -0.21 18.16 5.99
C TRP A 143 -0.25 17.56 4.58
N LYS A 144 -1.07 16.51 4.37
CA LYS A 144 -1.22 15.88 3.04
C LYS A 144 -1.67 16.89 1.97
N LYS A 145 -2.59 17.80 2.31
CA LYS A 145 -3.04 18.84 1.39
C LYS A 145 -1.93 19.85 1.06
N ILE A 146 -1.14 20.25 2.06
CA ILE A 146 -0.06 21.23 1.89
C ILE A 146 1.08 20.67 1.04
N VAL A 147 1.45 19.41 1.24
CA VAL A 147 2.49 18.73 0.43
C VAL A 147 2.09 18.66 -1.04
N GLN A 148 0.80 18.50 -1.35
CA GLN A 148 0.28 18.45 -2.72
C GLN A 148 0.11 19.83 -3.37
N ALA A 149 0.26 20.92 -2.61
CA ALA A 149 0.12 22.27 -3.16
C ALA A 149 1.29 22.60 -4.11
N GLN A 150 0.98 23.32 -5.17
CA GLN A 150 1.98 23.78 -6.13
C GLN A 150 2.93 24.78 -5.46
N ARG A 151 4.23 24.63 -5.68
CA ARG A 151 5.30 25.45 -5.08
C ARG A 151 6.26 25.96 -6.16
N GLU A 152 6.85 27.13 -5.91
CA GLU A 152 7.88 27.73 -6.78
C GLU A 152 9.21 27.93 -6.03
N SER A 153 9.24 27.69 -4.72
CA SER A 153 10.41 27.77 -3.85
C SER A 153 10.31 26.74 -2.72
N ASP A 154 11.38 26.58 -1.94
CA ASP A 154 11.31 25.87 -0.66
C ASP A 154 10.32 26.58 0.26
N ALA A 155 9.72 25.84 1.19
CA ALA A 155 8.79 26.44 2.14
C ALA A 155 8.94 25.84 3.55
N LEU A 156 8.95 26.72 4.54
CA LEU A 156 8.68 26.36 5.93
C LEU A 156 7.18 26.21 6.14
N VAL A 157 6.77 25.16 6.83
CA VAL A 157 5.39 24.99 7.28
C VAL A 157 5.32 25.31 8.75
N VAL A 158 4.47 26.27 9.11
CA VAL A 158 4.21 26.67 10.49
C VAL A 158 2.78 26.34 10.86
N SER A 159 2.54 26.00 12.15
CA SER A 159 1.19 25.87 12.68
C SER A 159 0.81 27.17 13.37
N ARG A 160 -0.27 27.81 12.90
CA ARG A 160 -0.82 29.01 13.51
C ARG A 160 -2.34 28.89 13.56
N ASP A 161 -2.91 29.11 14.74
CA ASP A 161 -4.36 29.04 14.97
C ASP A 161 -4.97 27.73 14.41
N GLU A 162 -4.33 26.60 14.71
CA GLU A 162 -4.70 25.24 14.25
C GLU A 162 -4.68 25.05 12.72
N LYS A 163 -4.11 26.01 11.99
CA LYS A 163 -3.96 25.92 10.52
C LYS A 163 -2.50 25.89 10.14
N LEU A 164 -2.21 25.06 9.14
CA LEU A 164 -0.89 25.02 8.52
C LEU A 164 -0.76 26.14 7.48
N GLN A 165 0.34 26.86 7.53
CA GLN A 165 0.67 27.95 6.60
C GLN A 165 2.07 27.72 6.04
N MET A 166 2.27 27.98 4.75
CA MET A 166 3.57 27.95 4.09
C MET A 166 4.18 29.33 4.10
N ILE A 167 5.48 29.39 4.32
CA ILE A 167 6.33 30.57 4.18
C ILE A 167 7.39 30.22 3.16
N ASP A 168 7.34 30.86 2.00
CA ASP A 168 8.26 30.63 0.91
C ASP A 168 9.64 31.23 1.17
N GLY A 169 10.70 30.52 0.74
CA GLY A 169 12.07 30.95 0.93
C GLY A 169 13.10 29.91 0.48
N ILE A 170 14.29 29.94 1.10
CA ILE A 170 15.40 29.03 0.79
C ILE A 170 15.96 28.49 2.09
N PHE A 171 16.12 27.17 2.19
CA PHE A 171 16.77 26.53 3.31
C PHE A 171 18.29 26.70 3.28
N GLY A 172 18.85 27.11 4.43
CA GLY A 172 20.25 26.92 4.79
C GLY A 172 20.44 25.62 5.59
N ASP A 173 21.39 25.63 6.51
CA ASP A 173 21.64 24.51 7.39
C ASP A 173 20.53 24.32 8.44
N VAL A 174 20.33 23.08 8.86
CA VAL A 174 19.34 22.69 9.88
C VAL A 174 20.09 22.10 11.07
N ALA A 175 20.09 22.83 12.16
CA ALA A 175 20.64 22.38 13.45
C ALA A 175 19.58 21.59 14.25
N ALA A 176 19.96 21.05 15.39
CA ALA A 176 19.06 20.32 16.27
C ALA A 176 17.85 21.15 16.70
N GLU A 177 18.03 22.44 17.00
CA GLU A 177 17.01 23.33 17.58
C GLU A 177 16.49 24.40 16.62
N SER A 178 17.14 24.61 15.47
CA SER A 178 16.81 25.68 14.54
C SER A 178 17.01 25.30 13.08
N VAL A 179 16.31 26.03 12.22
CA VAL A 179 16.42 25.97 10.75
C VAL A 179 16.87 27.34 10.26
N SER A 180 18.00 27.42 9.59
CA SER A 180 18.41 28.63 8.89
C SER A 180 17.55 28.80 7.62
N PHE A 181 16.87 29.92 7.50
CA PHE A 181 15.90 30.18 6.43
C PHE A 181 15.96 31.60 5.91
N THR A 182 15.99 31.74 4.60
CA THR A 182 16.09 33.03 3.93
C THR A 182 14.79 33.37 3.22
N VAL A 183 14.20 34.53 3.56
CA VAL A 183 13.03 35.10 2.91
C VAL A 183 13.42 36.44 2.27
N GLY A 184 13.37 36.50 0.95
CA GLY A 184 13.92 37.64 0.21
C GLY A 184 15.43 37.80 0.49
N GLU A 185 15.83 38.94 1.07
CA GLU A 185 17.23 39.23 1.41
C GLU A 185 17.58 38.96 2.90
N ARG A 186 16.63 38.47 3.70
CA ARG A 186 16.79 38.29 5.15
C ARG A 186 16.94 36.81 5.49
N THR A 187 18.04 36.47 6.13
CA THR A 187 18.25 35.13 6.72
C THR A 187 17.99 35.19 8.21
N ALA A 188 17.30 34.22 8.74
CA ALA A 188 16.99 34.06 10.17
C ALA A 188 17.00 32.58 10.59
N ASP A 189 17.40 32.35 11.83
CA ASP A 189 17.31 31.03 12.46
C ASP A 189 15.94 30.87 13.12
N VAL A 190 15.11 29.99 12.56
CA VAL A 190 13.76 29.71 13.02
C VAL A 190 13.79 28.51 13.95
N LYS A 191 13.24 28.63 15.16
CA LYS A 191 13.18 27.53 16.13
C LYS A 191 12.32 26.38 15.60
N ARG A 192 12.83 25.17 15.62
CA ARG A 192 12.11 23.96 15.15
C ARG A 192 10.81 23.71 15.88
N SER A 193 10.74 24.08 17.18
CA SER A 193 9.52 23.95 17.99
C SER A 193 8.32 24.77 17.48
N ARG A 194 8.53 25.70 16.54
CA ARG A 194 7.47 26.52 15.91
C ARG A 194 7.07 25.99 14.54
N LEU A 195 7.74 24.96 14.06
CA LEU A 195 7.57 24.44 12.71
C LEU A 195 6.75 23.15 12.73
N ALA A 196 5.89 23.02 11.75
CA ALA A 196 5.19 21.78 11.40
C ALA A 196 6.01 20.91 10.47
N GLY A 197 6.90 21.50 9.65
CA GLY A 197 7.79 20.80 8.76
C GLY A 197 8.42 21.69 7.70
N MET A 198 9.04 21.04 6.73
CA MET A 198 9.81 21.63 5.64
C MET A 198 9.41 21.00 4.32
N LEU A 199 9.27 21.80 3.25
CA LEU A 199 8.96 21.37 1.90
C LEU A 199 10.05 21.86 0.96
N PHE A 200 10.66 20.92 0.21
CA PHE A 200 11.75 21.21 -0.71
C PHE A 200 11.22 21.37 -2.13
N TYR A 201 11.61 22.47 -2.80
CA TYR A 201 11.20 22.77 -4.15
C TYR A 201 12.06 22.06 -5.20
N ARG A 202 11.43 21.68 -6.30
CA ARG A 202 12.09 21.12 -7.48
C ARG A 202 11.49 21.65 -8.75
N ARG A 203 12.36 22.02 -9.64
CA ARG A 203 11.98 22.63 -10.92
C ARG A 203 11.34 21.65 -11.89
N VAL A 204 11.73 20.39 -11.84
CA VAL A 204 11.25 19.31 -12.71
C VAL A 204 11.25 18.02 -11.89
N ALA A 205 10.16 17.27 -11.97
CA ALA A 205 10.17 15.91 -11.48
C ALA A 205 10.99 15.04 -12.46
N ASP A 206 12.08 14.46 -11.97
CA ASP A 206 12.82 13.46 -12.75
C ASP A 206 11.90 12.25 -12.94
N GLU A 207 11.89 11.68 -14.16
CA GLU A 207 11.21 10.43 -14.43
C GLU A 207 11.99 9.31 -13.74
N LEU A 208 11.45 8.83 -12.62
CA LEU A 208 12.11 7.82 -11.80
C LEU A 208 11.83 6.42 -12.33
N ALA A 209 12.83 5.57 -12.33
CA ALA A 209 12.66 4.17 -12.66
C ALA A 209 11.69 3.50 -11.64
N PRO A 210 10.91 2.48 -12.04
CA PRO A 210 10.08 1.75 -11.10
C PRO A 210 10.93 1.04 -10.04
N SER A 211 10.43 1.01 -8.81
CA SER A 211 11.09 0.25 -7.74
C SER A 211 10.94 -1.25 -7.96
N VAL A 212 11.93 -2.02 -7.53
CA VAL A 212 11.91 -3.49 -7.57
C VAL A 212 10.97 -4.04 -6.48
N PHE A 213 11.05 -3.47 -5.27
CA PHE A 213 10.19 -3.81 -4.13
C PHE A 213 10.09 -2.63 -3.16
N VAL A 214 9.20 -2.75 -2.20
CA VAL A 214 9.10 -1.84 -1.05
C VAL A 214 9.69 -2.53 0.17
N LEU A 215 10.72 -1.93 0.74
CA LEU A 215 11.26 -2.35 2.03
C LEU A 215 10.43 -1.70 3.13
N LYS A 216 9.85 -2.51 4.02
CA LYS A 216 9.13 -2.05 5.20
C LYS A 216 9.95 -2.35 6.45
N MET A 217 10.12 -1.36 7.30
CA MET A 217 10.89 -1.44 8.53
C MET A 217 9.97 -1.51 9.75
N GLU A 218 10.52 -1.96 10.88
CA GLU A 218 9.78 -2.08 12.14
C GLU A 218 9.29 -0.73 12.69
N ASP A 219 10.01 0.35 12.43
CA ASP A 219 9.63 1.71 12.86
C ASP A 219 8.54 2.35 11.98
N GLY A 220 8.00 1.59 11.00
CA GLY A 220 7.02 2.05 10.03
C GLY A 220 7.62 2.69 8.78
N SER A 221 8.93 2.86 8.68
CA SER A 221 9.60 3.35 7.47
C SER A 221 9.28 2.46 6.27
N SER A 222 9.11 3.10 5.11
CA SER A 222 8.74 2.43 3.85
C SER A 222 9.60 2.98 2.72
N VAL A 223 10.47 2.15 2.14
CA VAL A 223 11.50 2.57 1.19
C VAL A 223 11.29 1.94 -0.18
N GLN A 224 11.28 2.75 -1.23
CA GLN A 224 11.20 2.34 -2.62
C GLN A 224 12.60 1.87 -3.08
N VAL A 225 12.83 0.58 -3.19
CA VAL A 225 14.16 0.01 -3.42
C VAL A 225 14.41 -0.31 -4.89
N GLN A 226 15.55 0.11 -5.39
CA GLN A 226 16.09 -0.25 -6.71
C GLN A 226 16.98 -1.50 -6.63
N SER A 227 17.80 -1.60 -5.59
CA SER A 227 18.67 -2.76 -5.36
C SER A 227 19.05 -2.88 -3.88
N LEU A 228 19.40 -4.09 -3.47
CA LEU A 228 19.84 -4.40 -2.11
C LEU A 228 21.00 -5.38 -2.19
N LYS A 229 22.04 -5.15 -1.38
CA LYS A 229 23.19 -6.05 -1.21
C LYS A 229 23.44 -6.28 0.27
N VAL A 230 23.96 -7.45 0.58
CA VAL A 230 24.44 -7.76 1.95
C VAL A 230 25.94 -7.51 2.00
N GLU A 231 26.35 -6.57 2.85
CA GLU A 231 27.75 -6.24 3.10
C GLU A 231 27.99 -6.10 4.62
N ASN A 232 28.96 -6.81 5.16
CA ASN A 232 29.33 -6.77 6.60
C ASN A 232 28.11 -6.97 7.54
N GLU A 233 27.29 -7.98 7.25
CA GLU A 233 26.07 -8.33 8.00
C GLU A 233 24.98 -7.26 7.99
N LYS A 234 25.13 -6.17 7.23
CA LYS A 234 24.14 -5.13 6.99
C LYS A 234 23.58 -5.22 5.58
N LEU A 235 22.43 -4.59 5.38
CA LEU A 235 21.79 -4.51 4.09
C LEU A 235 22.00 -3.11 3.50
N GLU A 236 22.88 -3.02 2.52
CA GLU A 236 23.07 -1.79 1.73
C GLU A 236 21.91 -1.63 0.77
N VAL A 237 21.05 -0.67 1.07
CA VAL A 237 19.83 -0.36 0.30
C VAL A 237 20.11 0.81 -0.61
N ARG A 238 19.80 0.66 -1.90
CA ARG A 238 19.75 1.77 -2.84
C ARG A 238 18.32 2.08 -3.23
N THR A 239 17.87 3.30 -2.96
CA THR A 239 16.52 3.76 -3.30
C THR A 239 16.41 4.11 -4.77
N VAL A 240 15.17 4.17 -5.27
CA VAL A 240 14.89 4.65 -6.64
C VAL A 240 15.32 6.11 -6.83
N ALA A 241 15.19 6.93 -5.79
CA ALA A 241 15.71 8.32 -5.80
C ALA A 241 17.23 8.41 -5.88
N GLY A 242 17.95 7.30 -5.66
CA GLY A 242 19.42 7.25 -5.68
C GLY A 242 20.09 7.52 -4.33
N ALA A 243 19.34 7.54 -3.23
CA ALA A 243 19.92 7.48 -1.89
C ALA A 243 20.45 6.08 -1.61
N SER A 244 21.56 5.98 -0.85
CA SER A 244 22.12 4.70 -0.39
C SER A 244 22.43 4.79 1.09
N PHE A 245 22.01 3.78 1.84
CA PHE A 245 22.25 3.68 3.28
C PHE A 245 22.19 2.23 3.75
N ALA A 246 22.87 1.97 4.87
CA ALA A 246 22.88 0.66 5.49
C ALA A 246 21.68 0.49 6.42
N VAL A 247 21.09 -0.70 6.42
CA VAL A 247 19.96 -1.08 7.28
C VAL A 247 20.34 -2.35 8.04
N GLU A 248 20.07 -2.36 9.34
CA GLU A 248 20.24 -3.57 10.15
C GLU A 248 19.14 -4.60 9.80
N PRO A 249 19.48 -5.87 9.57
CA PRO A 249 18.48 -6.90 9.26
C PRO A 249 17.36 -7.00 10.31
N ALA A 250 17.73 -6.78 11.58
CA ALA A 250 16.77 -6.82 12.70
C ALA A 250 15.73 -5.70 12.67
N SER A 251 15.96 -4.61 11.94
CA SER A 251 15.01 -3.50 11.79
C SER A 251 14.05 -3.70 10.62
N ILE A 252 14.19 -4.79 9.84
CA ILE A 252 13.37 -5.07 8.67
C ILE A 252 12.19 -5.94 9.06
N SER A 253 10.99 -5.51 8.70
CA SER A 253 9.77 -6.29 8.79
C SER A 253 9.58 -7.19 7.56
N ASN A 254 9.53 -6.60 6.38
CA ASN A 254 9.37 -7.35 5.14
C ASN A 254 9.84 -6.56 3.90
N LEU A 255 10.08 -7.31 2.83
CA LEU A 255 10.27 -6.80 1.48
C LEU A 255 9.03 -7.20 0.67
N ASP A 256 8.27 -6.21 0.23
CA ASP A 256 6.99 -6.37 -0.45
C ASP A 256 7.16 -6.14 -1.96
N PHE A 257 7.06 -7.21 -2.74
CA PHE A 257 7.12 -7.15 -4.21
C PHE A 257 5.73 -7.01 -4.83
N MET A 258 4.67 -7.29 -4.07
CA MET A 258 3.29 -7.27 -4.56
C MET A 258 2.75 -5.84 -4.70
N SER A 259 3.02 -4.97 -3.74
CA SER A 259 2.50 -3.59 -3.74
C SER A 259 2.91 -2.77 -4.97
N LYS A 260 3.90 -3.24 -5.73
CA LYS A 260 4.37 -2.61 -6.99
C LYS A 260 3.81 -3.26 -8.25
N ARG A 261 3.24 -4.42 -8.13
CA ARG A 261 2.62 -5.15 -9.25
C ARG A 261 1.12 -4.93 -9.29
N GLU A 262 0.53 -4.70 -8.13
CA GLU A 262 -0.91 -4.48 -8.00
C GLU A 262 -1.20 -3.02 -7.67
N LEU A 263 -2.15 -2.45 -8.38
CA LEU A 263 -2.73 -1.15 -8.12
C LEU A 263 -4.25 -1.33 -8.05
N TRP A 264 -4.91 -0.66 -7.11
CA TRP A 264 -6.36 -0.60 -7.14
C TRP A 264 -6.81 0.20 -8.36
N LEU A 265 -7.74 -0.35 -9.14
CA LEU A 265 -8.29 0.37 -10.31
C LEU A 265 -8.79 1.77 -9.93
N THR A 266 -9.34 1.90 -8.72
CA THR A 266 -9.90 3.17 -8.20
C THR A 266 -8.84 4.14 -7.64
N ASP A 267 -7.56 3.77 -7.64
CA ASP A 267 -6.46 4.72 -7.44
C ASP A 267 -6.15 5.53 -8.71
N LEU A 268 -6.62 5.05 -9.87
CA LEU A 268 -6.64 5.83 -11.10
C LEU A 268 -7.85 6.77 -11.10
N GLU A 269 -7.65 7.97 -11.62
CA GLU A 269 -8.75 8.91 -11.84
C GLU A 269 -9.64 8.42 -12.99
N PRO A 270 -10.98 8.35 -12.82
CA PRO A 270 -11.87 7.98 -13.91
C PRO A 270 -11.75 8.93 -15.11
N ALA A 271 -11.53 8.39 -16.30
CA ALA A 271 -11.50 9.16 -17.53
C ALA A 271 -12.90 9.62 -17.95
N THR A 272 -13.90 8.79 -17.72
CA THR A 272 -15.32 9.16 -17.88
C THR A 272 -16.16 8.54 -16.78
N ASN A 273 -17.17 9.27 -16.33
CA ASN A 273 -18.17 8.79 -15.38
C ASN A 273 -19.52 9.37 -15.78
N ASP A 274 -20.31 8.60 -16.47
CA ASP A 274 -21.58 9.01 -17.06
C ASP A 274 -22.74 8.12 -16.62
N TRP A 275 -23.94 8.68 -16.73
CA TRP A 275 -25.18 7.95 -16.49
C TRP A 275 -26.26 8.38 -17.48
N THR A 276 -26.94 7.41 -18.06
CA THR A 276 -28.05 7.60 -18.98
C THR A 276 -29.31 7.04 -18.36
N PRO A 277 -30.40 7.84 -18.18
CA PRO A 277 -31.64 7.37 -17.61
C PRO A 277 -32.38 6.43 -18.55
N LEU A 278 -33.15 5.50 -17.99
CA LEU A 278 -34.02 4.59 -18.76
C LEU A 278 -35.07 5.35 -19.59
N ILE A 279 -35.59 6.45 -19.05
CA ILE A 279 -36.59 7.30 -19.71
C ILE A 279 -35.92 8.66 -19.96
N SER A 280 -35.79 9.04 -21.22
CA SER A 280 -35.29 10.34 -21.65
C SER A 280 -36.43 11.35 -21.79
N GLY A 281 -36.17 12.62 -21.43
CA GLY A 281 -37.08 13.72 -21.81
C GLY A 281 -37.60 14.64 -20.71
N SER A 282 -37.08 14.63 -19.48
CA SER A 282 -37.43 15.64 -18.47
C SER A 282 -36.24 16.51 -18.04
N SER A 283 -36.50 17.80 -17.83
CA SER A 283 -35.51 18.77 -17.33
C SER A 283 -34.96 18.44 -15.92
N VAL A 284 -35.67 17.63 -15.16
CA VAL A 284 -35.30 17.13 -13.83
C VAL A 284 -34.16 16.12 -13.90
N LEU A 285 -33.95 15.47 -15.07
CA LEU A 285 -32.91 14.44 -15.22
C LEU A 285 -31.47 14.99 -15.13
N GLY A 286 -31.23 16.26 -15.47
CA GLY A 286 -29.93 16.90 -15.30
C GLY A 286 -29.47 16.94 -13.85
N SER A 287 -30.39 17.22 -12.92
CA SER A 287 -30.09 17.22 -11.48
C SER A 287 -29.81 15.81 -10.94
N LEU A 288 -30.52 14.81 -11.45
CA LEU A 288 -30.37 13.41 -11.05
C LEU A 288 -29.08 12.78 -11.58
N LYS A 289 -28.53 13.28 -12.69
CA LYS A 289 -27.29 12.75 -13.28
C LYS A 289 -26.15 12.70 -12.26
N LYS A 290 -25.90 13.78 -11.55
CA LYS A 290 -24.81 13.89 -10.54
C LYS A 290 -24.96 12.86 -9.40
N PHE A 291 -26.18 12.54 -8.98
CA PHE A 291 -26.43 11.55 -7.93
C PHE A 291 -26.39 10.11 -8.47
N SER A 292 -26.52 9.94 -9.78
CA SER A 292 -26.62 8.64 -10.46
C SER A 292 -25.31 8.15 -11.05
N MET A 293 -24.32 9.00 -11.17
CA MET A 293 -22.96 8.65 -11.60
C MET A 293 -22.32 7.67 -10.62
N ALA A 294 -21.44 6.82 -11.09
CA ALA A 294 -20.72 5.84 -10.28
C ALA A 294 -20.01 6.52 -9.07
N LYS A 295 -19.94 5.81 -7.96
CA LYS A 295 -19.31 6.27 -6.72
C LYS A 295 -18.04 5.49 -6.48
N ILE A 296 -16.94 6.21 -6.34
CA ILE A 296 -15.62 5.61 -6.09
C ILE A 296 -15.44 5.37 -4.59
N ASP A 297 -14.96 4.18 -4.24
CA ASP A 297 -14.62 3.71 -2.88
C ASP A 297 -15.79 3.82 -1.87
N ARG A 298 -17.02 3.84 -2.35
CA ARG A 298 -18.24 3.86 -1.51
C ARG A 298 -19.49 3.46 -2.30
N GLY A 299 -20.51 3.00 -1.61
CA GLY A 299 -21.86 2.76 -2.16
C GLY A 299 -22.65 4.06 -2.40
N PHE A 300 -23.79 3.95 -3.09
CA PHE A 300 -24.72 5.08 -3.31
C PHE A 300 -25.33 5.62 -2.02
N SER A 301 -25.43 4.78 -0.98
CA SER A 301 -25.87 5.18 0.38
C SER A 301 -24.81 5.95 1.16
N GLY A 302 -23.59 6.08 0.63
CA GLY A 302 -22.42 6.64 1.33
C GLY A 302 -21.73 5.67 2.28
N LYS A 303 -22.26 4.46 2.47
CA LYS A 303 -21.66 3.38 3.25
C LYS A 303 -20.48 2.74 2.50
N PRO A 304 -19.63 1.93 3.17
CA PRO A 304 -18.63 1.10 2.50
C PRO A 304 -19.25 0.21 1.42
N LEU A 305 -18.48 -0.11 0.39
CA LEU A 305 -18.87 -1.11 -0.60
C LEU A 305 -19.04 -2.46 0.09
N ALA A 306 -20.08 -3.22 -0.28
CA ALA A 306 -20.29 -4.56 0.25
C ALA A 306 -20.90 -5.46 -0.80
N VAL A 307 -20.64 -6.75 -0.69
CA VAL A 307 -21.31 -7.80 -1.47
C VAL A 307 -21.75 -8.93 -0.55
N MET A 308 -22.73 -9.69 -0.98
CA MET A 308 -23.17 -10.89 -0.27
C MET A 308 -22.51 -12.12 -0.86
N ASN A 309 -22.03 -12.98 0.01
CA ASN A 309 -21.52 -14.30 -0.32
C ASN A 309 -22.40 -15.35 0.39
N ARG A 310 -22.75 -16.42 -0.27
CA ARG A 310 -23.45 -17.54 0.34
C ARG A 310 -22.48 -18.67 0.55
N ASP A 311 -22.26 -19.03 1.79
CA ASP A 311 -21.37 -20.12 2.18
C ASP A 311 -21.95 -21.50 1.84
N ASP A 312 -21.14 -22.52 1.94
CA ASP A 312 -21.51 -23.89 1.60
C ASP A 312 -22.57 -24.47 2.56
N ASP A 313 -22.68 -23.95 3.80
CA ASP A 313 -23.74 -24.24 4.75
C ASP A 313 -25.06 -23.52 4.45
N GLY A 314 -25.07 -22.65 3.44
CA GLY A 314 -26.24 -21.89 2.99
C GLY A 314 -26.43 -20.56 3.72
N SER A 315 -25.58 -20.20 4.66
CA SER A 315 -25.60 -18.89 5.33
C SER A 315 -25.17 -17.76 4.38
N TRP A 316 -25.67 -16.55 4.64
CA TRP A 316 -25.28 -15.36 3.88
C TRP A 316 -24.30 -14.53 4.70
N GLU A 317 -23.12 -14.30 4.15
CA GLU A 317 -22.11 -13.42 4.71
C GLU A 317 -22.07 -12.09 3.94
N ARG A 318 -22.09 -10.96 4.66
CA ARG A 318 -21.84 -9.62 4.13
C ARG A 318 -20.35 -9.32 4.25
N LYS A 319 -19.67 -9.11 3.12
CA LYS A 319 -18.27 -8.72 3.10
C LYS A 319 -18.12 -7.28 2.64
N GLU A 320 -17.44 -6.46 3.43
CA GLU A 320 -17.18 -5.04 3.14
C GLU A 320 -15.80 -4.83 2.56
N PHE A 321 -15.69 -3.79 1.71
CA PHE A 321 -14.48 -3.45 0.96
C PHE A 321 -14.24 -1.95 0.99
N ALA A 322 -12.97 -1.57 1.22
CA ALA A 322 -12.56 -0.16 1.21
C ALA A 322 -12.28 0.37 -0.21
N LYS A 323 -12.05 -0.53 -1.19
CA LYS A 323 -11.67 -0.19 -2.56
C LYS A 323 -12.60 -0.80 -3.59
N GLY A 324 -12.94 0.01 -4.61
CA GLY A 324 -13.82 -0.38 -5.68
C GLY A 324 -14.79 0.75 -6.06
N PHE A 325 -15.88 0.44 -6.75
CA PHE A 325 -16.87 1.43 -7.12
C PHE A 325 -18.29 0.85 -7.13
N ALA A 326 -19.26 1.73 -6.89
CA ALA A 326 -20.69 1.41 -7.07
C ALA A 326 -21.16 2.00 -8.40
N ILE A 327 -21.89 1.22 -9.19
CA ILE A 327 -22.45 1.60 -10.48
C ILE A 327 -23.86 1.04 -10.61
N LYS A 328 -24.76 1.76 -11.29
CA LYS A 328 -26.15 1.32 -11.47
C LYS A 328 -26.55 1.29 -12.93
N GLY A 329 -27.71 0.74 -13.23
CA GLY A 329 -28.28 0.69 -14.57
C GLY A 329 -28.21 2.03 -15.30
N GLY A 330 -27.76 2.02 -16.55
CA GLY A 330 -27.45 3.18 -17.37
C GLY A 330 -26.10 3.84 -17.06
N GLY A 331 -25.33 3.35 -16.09
CA GLY A 331 -24.01 3.86 -15.72
C GLY A 331 -22.93 3.42 -16.69
N LYS A 332 -21.97 4.32 -16.95
CA LYS A 332 -20.76 4.06 -17.72
C LYS A 332 -19.56 4.71 -17.06
N LEU A 333 -18.56 3.90 -16.70
CA LEU A 333 -17.35 4.31 -16.02
C LEU A 333 -16.13 3.82 -16.80
N SER A 334 -15.15 4.68 -17.09
CA SER A 334 -13.94 4.26 -17.76
C SER A 334 -12.66 4.77 -17.10
N PHE A 335 -11.58 4.02 -17.30
CA PHE A 335 -10.24 4.35 -16.81
C PHE A 335 -9.24 4.25 -17.96
N LEU A 336 -8.23 5.15 -17.94
CA LEU A 336 -7.07 5.05 -18.81
C LEU A 336 -5.99 4.22 -18.10
N LEU A 337 -5.49 3.20 -18.77
CA LEU A 337 -4.55 2.23 -18.22
C LEU A 337 -3.09 2.54 -18.57
N GLY A 338 -2.86 3.35 -19.60
CA GLY A 338 -1.53 3.77 -20.03
C GLY A 338 -0.62 2.63 -20.44
N ARG A 339 -1.16 1.50 -20.91
CA ARG A 339 -0.42 0.31 -21.39
C ARG A 339 0.52 -0.32 -20.35
N GLN A 340 0.22 -0.18 -19.06
CA GLN A 340 1.12 -0.60 -17.98
C GLN A 340 0.69 -1.90 -17.30
N TYR A 341 -0.49 -2.43 -17.65
CA TYR A 341 -1.10 -3.53 -16.92
C TYR A 341 -1.39 -4.70 -17.84
N GLN A 342 -1.14 -5.91 -17.31
CA GLN A 342 -1.37 -7.18 -18.01
C GLN A 342 -2.75 -7.75 -17.70
N ARG A 343 -3.27 -7.50 -16.49
CA ARG A 343 -4.46 -8.17 -15.97
C ARG A 343 -5.26 -7.29 -15.03
N LEU A 344 -6.58 -7.45 -15.04
CA LEU A 344 -7.51 -6.93 -14.03
C LEU A 344 -8.19 -8.10 -13.32
N THR A 345 -8.13 -8.12 -12.00
CA THR A 345 -8.87 -9.07 -11.16
C THR A 345 -9.83 -8.34 -10.25
N GLY A 346 -10.86 -9.04 -9.75
CA GLY A 346 -11.83 -8.47 -8.81
C GLY A 346 -13.12 -9.26 -8.77
N SER A 347 -14.17 -8.64 -8.23
CA SER A 347 -15.50 -9.25 -8.19
C SER A 347 -16.59 -8.19 -8.34
N ILE A 348 -17.73 -8.58 -8.90
CA ILE A 348 -18.92 -7.74 -9.00
C ILE A 348 -20.10 -8.44 -8.36
N GLY A 349 -20.80 -7.73 -7.47
CA GLY A 349 -22.02 -8.23 -6.83
C GLY A 349 -23.07 -7.12 -6.70
N PHE A 350 -24.29 -7.50 -6.37
CA PHE A 350 -25.32 -6.52 -6.08
C PHE A 350 -25.09 -5.83 -4.74
N ASP A 351 -25.46 -4.56 -4.67
CA ASP A 351 -25.48 -3.81 -3.41
C ASP A 351 -26.46 -4.47 -2.44
N PRO A 352 -26.00 -4.98 -1.29
CA PRO A 352 -26.87 -5.65 -0.32
C PRO A 352 -27.88 -4.71 0.34
N ASP A 353 -27.66 -3.40 0.29
CA ASP A 353 -28.56 -2.38 0.82
C ASP A 353 -29.62 -1.94 -0.22
N ALA A 354 -29.50 -2.38 -1.49
CA ALA A 354 -30.48 -2.17 -2.52
C ALA A 354 -31.53 -3.30 -2.53
N ASN A 355 -32.59 -3.12 -3.33
CA ASN A 355 -33.62 -4.15 -3.49
C ASN A 355 -33.02 -5.39 -4.20
N SER A 356 -33.11 -6.56 -3.59
CA SER A 356 -32.55 -7.83 -4.05
C SER A 356 -33.18 -8.44 -5.31
N THR A 357 -34.12 -7.74 -5.97
CA THR A 357 -34.78 -8.21 -7.19
C THR A 357 -34.20 -7.62 -8.47
N GLY A 358 -33.06 -6.95 -8.41
CA GLY A 358 -32.43 -6.33 -9.57
C GLY A 358 -31.88 -7.36 -10.57
N VAL A 359 -32.02 -7.03 -11.86
CA VAL A 359 -31.39 -7.75 -12.98
C VAL A 359 -30.66 -6.71 -13.82
N ALA A 360 -29.34 -6.89 -13.97
CA ALA A 360 -28.49 -5.94 -14.68
C ALA A 360 -27.66 -6.65 -15.76
N LYS A 361 -27.46 -6.01 -16.89
CA LYS A 361 -26.52 -6.49 -17.91
C LYS A 361 -25.19 -5.75 -17.74
N LEU A 362 -24.17 -6.48 -17.34
CA LEU A 362 -22.79 -6.01 -17.23
C LEU A 362 -22.09 -6.17 -18.56
N ILE A 363 -21.46 -5.09 -19.04
CA ILE A 363 -20.57 -5.09 -20.19
C ILE A 363 -19.22 -4.49 -19.73
N ILE A 364 -18.13 -5.19 -20.00
CA ILE A 364 -16.76 -4.68 -19.79
C ILE A 364 -16.04 -4.71 -21.11
N GLN A 365 -15.58 -3.53 -21.55
CA GLN A 365 -14.84 -3.35 -22.78
C GLN A 365 -13.38 -3.00 -22.47
N VAL A 366 -12.46 -3.59 -23.23
CA VAL A 366 -11.04 -3.25 -23.22
C VAL A 366 -10.68 -2.81 -24.62
N ASP A 367 -10.22 -1.56 -24.77
CA ASP A 367 -9.93 -0.90 -26.06
C ASP A 367 -11.07 -1.04 -27.09
N GLY A 368 -12.32 -0.91 -26.58
CA GLY A 368 -13.54 -0.97 -27.41
C GLY A 368 -14.02 -2.38 -27.78
N MET A 369 -13.31 -3.43 -27.34
CA MET A 369 -13.73 -4.81 -27.51
C MET A 369 -14.41 -5.35 -26.25
N ASP A 370 -15.56 -5.98 -26.40
CA ASP A 370 -16.28 -6.62 -25.30
C ASP A 370 -15.47 -7.82 -24.78
N ARG A 371 -15.05 -7.77 -23.51
CA ARG A 371 -14.37 -8.86 -22.81
C ARG A 371 -15.33 -9.63 -21.89
N VAL A 372 -16.31 -8.94 -21.36
CA VAL A 372 -17.35 -9.53 -20.52
C VAL A 372 -18.69 -8.96 -20.98
N GLU A 373 -19.64 -9.86 -21.24
CA GLU A 373 -21.04 -9.55 -21.42
C GLU A 373 -21.85 -10.55 -20.61
N GLN A 374 -22.41 -10.10 -19.49
CA GLN A 374 -23.05 -10.99 -18.53
C GLN A 374 -24.34 -10.37 -17.96
N VAL A 375 -25.41 -11.15 -17.97
CA VAL A 375 -26.64 -10.81 -17.23
C VAL A 375 -26.52 -11.33 -15.81
N LEU A 376 -26.58 -10.42 -14.85
CA LEU A 376 -26.54 -10.70 -13.43
C LEU A 376 -27.95 -10.57 -12.86
N ASP A 377 -28.38 -11.56 -12.07
CA ASP A 377 -29.71 -11.64 -11.46
C ASP A 377 -29.51 -11.80 -9.94
N ALA A 378 -29.91 -10.78 -9.18
CA ALA A 378 -29.72 -10.75 -7.73
C ALA A 378 -30.38 -11.94 -7.02
N ALA A 379 -31.54 -12.41 -7.53
CA ALA A 379 -32.27 -13.53 -6.93
C ALA A 379 -31.56 -14.89 -7.14
N LYS A 380 -30.71 -14.99 -8.17
CA LYS A 380 -30.00 -16.22 -8.53
C LYS A 380 -28.53 -16.23 -8.10
N MET A 381 -27.96 -15.05 -7.87
CA MET A 381 -26.54 -14.89 -7.55
C MET A 381 -26.26 -15.34 -6.10
N LYS A 382 -25.52 -16.43 -5.94
CA LYS A 382 -25.08 -16.94 -4.64
C LYS A 382 -23.75 -16.34 -4.19
N LYS A 383 -22.87 -16.03 -5.13
CA LYS A 383 -21.55 -15.44 -4.92
C LYS A 383 -21.33 -14.29 -5.89
N PRO A 384 -20.52 -13.30 -5.56
CA PRO A 384 -20.13 -12.25 -6.50
C PRO A 384 -19.55 -12.85 -7.77
N PHE A 385 -19.84 -12.24 -8.92
CA PHE A 385 -19.28 -12.65 -10.20
C PHE A 385 -17.79 -12.33 -10.22
N PRO A 386 -16.90 -13.33 -10.37
CA PRO A 386 -15.47 -13.09 -10.39
C PRO A 386 -15.06 -12.45 -11.71
N LEU A 387 -14.15 -11.51 -11.64
CA LEU A 387 -13.51 -10.90 -12.79
C LEU A 387 -12.06 -11.33 -12.86
N ASP A 388 -11.65 -11.69 -14.06
CA ASP A 388 -10.29 -12.03 -14.42
C ASP A 388 -10.09 -11.73 -15.90
N ILE A 389 -9.58 -10.54 -16.20
CA ILE A 389 -9.54 -9.97 -17.55
C ILE A 389 -8.08 -9.72 -17.95
N GLU A 390 -7.65 -10.32 -19.04
CA GLU A 390 -6.36 -9.99 -19.67
C GLU A 390 -6.46 -8.61 -20.32
N LEU A 391 -5.53 -7.75 -19.98
CA LEU A 391 -5.45 -6.38 -20.48
C LEU A 391 -4.41 -6.24 -21.61
N ASN A 392 -3.32 -7.04 -21.57
CA ASN A 392 -2.28 -7.07 -22.60
C ASN A 392 -1.82 -5.68 -23.04
N GLU A 393 -1.43 -4.85 -22.06
CA GLU A 393 -0.97 -3.47 -22.28
C GLU A 393 -2.02 -2.57 -22.99
N SER A 394 -3.27 -2.76 -22.68
CA SER A 394 -4.38 -1.96 -23.23
C SER A 394 -4.38 -0.52 -22.68
N ASP A 395 -4.96 0.39 -23.48
CA ASP A 395 -5.04 1.81 -23.11
C ASP A 395 -6.23 2.13 -22.23
N ARG A 396 -7.37 1.45 -22.41
CA ARG A 396 -8.63 1.82 -21.76
C ARG A 396 -9.46 0.61 -21.36
N ILE A 397 -10.08 0.71 -20.18
CA ILE A 397 -11.16 -0.19 -19.76
C ILE A 397 -12.45 0.60 -19.50
N VAL A 398 -13.58 0.03 -19.88
CA VAL A 398 -14.91 0.62 -19.71
C VAL A 398 -15.82 -0.38 -19.02
N PHE A 399 -16.52 0.04 -17.97
CA PHE A 399 -17.57 -0.69 -17.30
C PHE A 399 -18.90 -0.03 -17.67
N GLN A 400 -19.83 -0.79 -18.17
CA GLN A 400 -21.16 -0.32 -18.54
C GLN A 400 -22.21 -1.25 -17.96
N ILE A 401 -23.25 -0.67 -17.34
CA ILE A 401 -24.41 -1.41 -16.86
C ILE A 401 -25.59 -1.00 -17.68
N GLU A 402 -26.18 -1.95 -18.40
CA GLU A 402 -27.40 -1.75 -19.16
C GLU A 402 -28.63 -2.21 -18.36
N TYR A 403 -29.75 -1.55 -18.60
CA TYR A 403 -31.04 -1.98 -18.07
C TYR A 403 -31.48 -3.26 -18.80
N HIS A 404 -31.73 -4.32 -18.06
CA HIS A 404 -32.09 -5.60 -18.67
C HIS A 404 -33.60 -5.79 -18.84
N ASP A 405 -34.39 -5.42 -17.84
CA ASP A 405 -35.84 -5.72 -17.78
C ASP A 405 -36.75 -4.48 -17.80
N ARG A 406 -36.24 -3.32 -18.26
CA ARG A 406 -36.90 -2.00 -18.21
C ARG A 406 -37.27 -1.54 -16.80
N ARG A 407 -36.66 -2.11 -15.76
CA ARG A 407 -36.75 -1.70 -14.36
C ARG A 407 -35.41 -1.17 -13.93
N SER A 408 -35.39 -0.13 -13.12
CA SER A 408 -34.15 0.44 -12.57
C SER A 408 -34.03 0.22 -11.08
N VAL A 409 -34.94 -0.55 -10.50
CA VAL A 409 -34.97 -0.80 -9.05
C VAL A 409 -34.11 -2.01 -8.72
N GLY A 410 -33.09 -1.83 -7.90
CA GLY A 410 -32.21 -2.91 -7.42
C GLY A 410 -31.11 -3.34 -8.38
N ASP A 411 -30.89 -2.65 -9.50
CA ASP A 411 -29.78 -2.88 -10.44
C ASP A 411 -28.53 -2.04 -10.10
N ILE A 412 -28.23 -1.95 -8.81
CA ILE A 412 -27.00 -1.35 -8.29
C ILE A 412 -25.97 -2.44 -8.06
N LEU A 413 -24.81 -2.29 -8.67
CA LEU A 413 -23.69 -3.22 -8.54
C LEU A 413 -22.53 -2.57 -7.81
N HIS A 414 -21.86 -3.34 -6.98
CA HIS A 414 -20.58 -3.02 -6.37
C HIS A 414 -19.48 -3.84 -7.05
N ALA A 415 -18.55 -3.16 -7.71
CA ALA A 415 -17.31 -3.74 -8.20
C ALA A 415 -16.26 -3.58 -7.10
N VAL A 416 -15.82 -4.69 -6.52
CA VAL A 416 -14.97 -4.72 -5.32
C VAL A 416 -13.68 -5.47 -5.58
N ASP A 417 -12.63 -5.13 -4.81
CA ASP A 417 -11.31 -5.74 -4.89
C ASP A 417 -10.70 -5.67 -6.30
N MET A 418 -10.98 -4.56 -7.01
CA MET A 418 -10.57 -4.36 -8.40
C MET A 418 -9.09 -4.02 -8.49
N LYS A 419 -8.23 -4.99 -8.82
CA LYS A 419 -6.78 -4.88 -8.86
C LYS A 419 -6.26 -4.97 -10.30
N LEU A 420 -5.46 -4.00 -10.67
CA LEU A 420 -4.63 -3.99 -11.86
C LEU A 420 -3.29 -4.63 -11.55
N VAL A 421 -2.86 -5.59 -12.35
CA VAL A 421 -1.59 -6.32 -12.21
C VAL A 421 -0.70 -5.95 -13.39
N ARG A 422 0.55 -5.57 -13.09
CA ARG A 422 1.61 -5.25 -14.08
C ARG A 422 2.34 -6.48 -14.55
#